data_0507b52ac605f0db330b6b10077ecb81
#
_entry.id   0507b52ac605f0db330b6b10077ecb81
#
_cell.length_a   1.000
_cell.length_b   1.000
_cell.length_c   1.000
_cell.angle_alpha   90.00
_cell.angle_beta   90.00
_cell.angle_gamma   90.00
#
_symmetry.space_group_name_H-M   'P 1'
#
loop_
_entity.id
_entity.type
_entity.pdbx_description
1 polymer ?
#
loop_
_entity_poly.entity_id
_entity_poly.type
_entity_poly.pdbx_seq_one_letter_code
_entity_poly.pdbx_strand_id
1 'polypeptide(L)'
;MSNLFSRGFDKKPSYFNQSGESNMLSSYTSKDTTIVPVVPDKITLDAQQELIVNSTEKNIVVVAGAGSGKTRVLTERIRHLIEDLNVPPCNIVSITFTNAAAEEMKIRLSDINAIGDAFIGTIHSFANRIMKESGENYTLFTDELDTQLHRELINKYCEHLTIERYLAYKDLKSEVDMGKADEKVLMDFFTPSENSDFSMLHYSCRQVYEDIERGTHLTFGESIKTLCKKRNIITFDELLVKAKDYFEKIQAKIEYVFVDEFQDVGTLEYNFIKSLNADNYFFVGDDFQSIYGFKGGNVRIFKSLVSDIDYHTYYLTNNYRNGTSIINLASYVIGQVENKIEKTITPISSESGNVVIQNKRNIIGVLYSLQNNKDYRDWFILVRTNKELFEMADRCQQLNIPYTSFKREGMSYTELNKRLALNCVKILTVHTSKGLEADNVILYGNFPLNVPYYRKNDDERKVMYVGITRARKNLIILN
;
A
#
# COMPACT_ATOMS: atom_id res chain seq x y z
N MET A 1 14.96 26.07 18.71
CA MET A 1 14.02 24.97 18.55
C MET A 1 12.74 25.32 17.77
N SER A 2 12.43 26.59 17.56
CA SER A 2 11.22 27.03 16.79
C SER A 2 11.32 26.90 15.26
N ASN A 3 12.46 26.51 14.70
CA ASN A 3 12.69 26.50 13.25
C ASN A 3 12.49 25.14 12.55
N LEU A 4 12.34 24.03 13.30
CA LEU A 4 12.13 22.70 12.70
C LEU A 4 10.74 22.56 12.05
N PHE A 5 9.79 23.38 12.42
CA PHE A 5 8.39 23.19 12.03
C PHE A 5 7.74 24.38 11.30
N SER A 6 8.44 25.54 11.18
CA SER A 6 7.81 26.81 10.78
C SER A 6 8.07 27.31 9.35
N ARG A 7 8.51 26.50 8.40
CA ARG A 7 8.63 26.94 6.99
C ARG A 7 7.63 26.24 6.09
N GLY A 8 6.58 27.01 5.75
CA GLY A 8 5.57 26.62 4.76
C GLY A 8 6.17 26.30 3.39
N PHE A 9 5.61 25.29 2.75
CA PHE A 9 5.96 24.88 1.38
C PHE A 9 5.27 25.76 0.37
N ASP A 10 6.00 26.70 -0.24
CA ASP A 10 5.69 27.22 -1.56
C ASP A 10 6.76 26.75 -2.54
N LYS A 11 6.27 26.02 -3.55
CA LYS A 11 6.75 25.67 -4.89
C LYS A 11 6.87 24.17 -5.16
N LYS A 12 5.90 23.72 -5.98
CA LYS A 12 5.93 22.41 -6.65
C LYS A 12 7.12 22.34 -7.61
N PRO A 13 7.90 21.25 -7.62
CA PRO A 13 8.69 20.88 -8.78
C PRO A 13 7.80 20.10 -9.75
N SER A 14 7.65 20.64 -10.94
CA SER A 14 7.11 19.96 -12.10
C SER A 14 8.18 19.05 -12.68
N TYR A 15 8.04 17.74 -12.55
CA TYR A 15 8.66 16.73 -13.43
C TYR A 15 7.94 15.40 -13.22
N PHE A 16 6.95 15.11 -14.06
CA PHE A 16 6.55 13.77 -14.40
C PHE A 16 6.21 13.73 -15.87
N ASN A 17 7.06 13.07 -16.65
CA ASN A 17 6.73 12.64 -18.00
C ASN A 17 6.47 11.13 -17.99
N GLN A 18 5.40 10.82 -18.69
CA GLN A 18 4.76 9.55 -18.90
C GLN A 18 5.65 8.57 -19.69
N SER A 19 5.70 7.32 -19.25
CA SER A 19 5.87 6.18 -20.16
C SER A 19 5.37 4.89 -19.48
N GLY A 20 4.36 4.29 -20.06
CA GLY A 20 3.83 2.97 -19.65
C GLY A 20 2.31 2.87 -19.52
N GLU A 21 1.56 3.61 -20.31
CA GLU A 21 0.10 3.41 -20.43
C GLU A 21 -0.22 2.76 -21.78
N SER A 22 -0.85 1.58 -21.71
CA SER A 22 -1.50 1.00 -22.87
C SER A 22 -2.65 1.91 -23.34
N ASN A 23 -2.54 2.42 -24.56
CA ASN A 23 -3.48 3.31 -25.21
C ASN A 23 -4.87 2.64 -25.39
N MET A 24 -5.80 2.88 -24.48
CA MET A 24 -7.24 2.71 -24.70
C MET A 24 -8.09 3.75 -23.93
N LEU A 25 -7.60 4.96 -23.75
CA LEU A 25 -8.33 6.05 -23.06
C LEU A 25 -8.84 7.15 -24.01
N SER A 26 -9.01 6.88 -25.32
CA SER A 26 -9.30 7.94 -26.32
C SER A 26 -10.77 8.23 -26.61
N SER A 27 -11.75 7.82 -25.80
CA SER A 27 -13.15 8.11 -26.13
C SER A 27 -14.09 8.56 -25.01
N TYR A 28 -13.60 8.97 -23.87
CA TYR A 28 -14.47 9.52 -22.81
C TYR A 28 -13.99 10.88 -22.31
N THR A 29 -14.39 11.95 -23.00
CA THR A 29 -14.35 13.31 -22.44
C THR A 29 -15.53 13.47 -21.48
N SER A 30 -15.29 13.37 -20.18
CA SER A 30 -16.25 13.81 -19.17
C SER A 30 -16.09 15.29 -18.89
N LYS A 31 -17.22 15.99 -18.84
CA LYS A 31 -17.30 17.40 -18.38
C LYS A 31 -16.67 17.53 -16.99
N ASP A 32 -15.86 18.57 -16.81
CA ASP A 32 -15.25 18.95 -15.54
C ASP A 32 -16.27 18.98 -14.41
N THR A 33 -16.25 17.96 -13.57
CA THR A 33 -16.82 18.02 -12.23
C THR A 33 -15.68 18.27 -11.26
N THR A 34 -15.51 19.51 -10.86
CA THR A 34 -14.69 19.89 -9.70
C THR A 34 -15.30 19.18 -8.48
N ILE A 35 -14.67 18.10 -8.02
CA ILE A 35 -15.04 17.44 -6.76
C ILE A 35 -14.51 18.36 -5.66
N VAL A 36 -15.38 19.21 -5.14
CA VAL A 36 -15.12 19.95 -3.89
C VAL A 36 -15.16 18.91 -2.78
N PRO A 37 -14.10 18.78 -1.94
CA PRO A 37 -14.16 17.92 -0.79
C PRO A 37 -15.29 18.41 0.13
N VAL A 38 -16.32 17.60 0.32
CA VAL A 38 -17.34 17.87 1.32
C VAL A 38 -16.69 17.57 2.66
N VAL A 39 -16.44 18.62 3.45
CA VAL A 39 -16.12 18.46 4.88
C VAL A 39 -17.37 17.83 5.51
N PRO A 40 -17.28 16.65 6.11
CA PRO A 40 -18.45 16.01 6.69
C PRO A 40 -18.97 16.85 7.87
N ASP A 41 -20.30 16.95 8.00
CA ASP A 41 -20.97 17.46 9.18
C ASP A 41 -20.41 16.79 10.46
N LYS A 42 -20.51 17.50 11.60
CA LYS A 42 -20.03 17.04 12.92
C LYS A 42 -20.36 15.57 13.14
N ILE A 43 -19.32 14.75 13.07
CA ILE A 43 -19.41 13.29 13.02
C ILE A 43 -19.66 12.80 14.45
N THR A 44 -20.77 12.12 14.70
CA THR A 44 -21.02 11.44 15.99
C THR A 44 -20.08 10.23 16.13
N LEU A 45 -19.27 10.23 17.18
CA LEU A 45 -18.46 9.09 17.59
C LEU A 45 -19.33 8.10 18.39
N ASP A 46 -19.01 6.81 18.31
CA ASP A 46 -19.57 5.84 19.24
C ASP A 46 -18.80 5.84 20.58
N ALA A 47 -19.32 5.12 21.58
CA ALA A 47 -18.72 5.09 22.90
C ALA A 47 -17.29 4.55 22.92
N GLN A 48 -16.93 3.60 22.06
CA GLN A 48 -15.55 3.09 21.95
C GLN A 48 -14.62 4.17 21.35
N GLN A 49 -15.10 4.82 20.30
CA GLN A 49 -14.35 5.88 19.60
C GLN A 49 -14.17 7.09 20.53
N GLU A 50 -15.24 7.51 21.22
CA GLU A 50 -15.24 8.65 22.13
C GLU A 50 -14.29 8.43 23.33
N LEU A 51 -14.28 7.22 23.89
CA LEU A 51 -13.37 6.83 24.96
C LEU A 51 -11.88 6.98 24.54
N ILE A 52 -11.55 6.59 23.31
CA ILE A 52 -10.19 6.66 22.79
C ILE A 52 -9.81 8.10 22.47
N VAL A 53 -10.71 8.86 21.85
CA VAL A 53 -10.46 10.26 21.48
C VAL A 53 -10.19 11.11 22.74
N ASN A 54 -10.92 10.88 23.82
CA ASN A 54 -10.83 11.64 25.05
C ASN A 54 -9.83 11.06 26.10
N SER A 55 -9.11 9.98 25.73
CA SER A 55 -8.19 9.34 26.67
C SER A 55 -7.07 10.28 27.13
N THR A 56 -6.70 10.21 28.41
CA THR A 56 -5.59 10.94 29.02
C THR A 56 -4.30 10.13 29.09
N GLU A 57 -4.33 8.88 28.59
CA GLU A 57 -3.18 8.00 28.58
C GLU A 57 -2.10 8.49 27.62
N LYS A 58 -0.83 8.36 28.03
CA LYS A 58 0.32 8.82 27.24
C LYS A 58 0.61 7.93 26.04
N ASN A 59 0.68 6.62 26.27
CA ASN A 59 0.99 5.64 25.23
C ASN A 59 -0.23 4.77 24.98
N ILE A 60 -0.77 4.89 23.80
CA ILE A 60 -2.02 4.22 23.42
C ILE A 60 -1.76 3.26 22.28
N VAL A 61 -2.26 2.04 22.41
CA VAL A 61 -2.37 1.07 21.33
C VAL A 61 -3.85 0.80 21.07
N VAL A 62 -4.29 1.01 19.84
CA VAL A 62 -5.67 0.77 19.42
C VAL A 62 -5.71 -0.47 18.53
N VAL A 63 -6.29 -1.54 19.06
CA VAL A 63 -6.55 -2.78 18.32
C VAL A 63 -7.90 -2.66 17.62
N ALA A 64 -7.86 -2.48 16.33
CA ALA A 64 -9.07 -2.20 15.54
C ALA A 64 -9.49 -3.39 14.68
N GLY A 65 -10.76 -3.45 14.32
CA GLY A 65 -11.27 -4.33 13.28
C GLY A 65 -11.39 -3.65 11.93
N ALA A 66 -11.67 -4.41 10.87
CA ALA A 66 -12.04 -3.83 9.59
C ALA A 66 -13.28 -2.95 9.73
N GLY A 67 -13.31 -1.79 9.06
CA GLY A 67 -14.47 -0.91 9.04
C GLY A 67 -14.87 -0.30 10.39
N SER A 68 -13.98 -0.29 11.40
CA SER A 68 -14.24 0.24 12.73
C SER A 68 -13.96 1.74 12.90
N GLY A 69 -13.47 2.40 11.83
CA GLY A 69 -13.16 3.83 11.88
C GLY A 69 -11.78 4.18 12.43
N LYS A 70 -10.77 3.32 12.23
CA LYS A 70 -9.36 3.58 12.64
C LYS A 70 -8.89 5.00 12.34
N THR A 71 -8.88 5.35 11.06
CA THR A 71 -8.39 6.67 10.60
C THR A 71 -9.26 7.80 11.16
N ARG A 72 -10.55 7.56 11.35
CA ARG A 72 -11.48 8.51 11.97
C ARG A 72 -11.08 8.82 13.42
N VAL A 73 -10.90 7.79 14.24
CA VAL A 73 -10.50 7.96 15.65
C VAL A 73 -9.15 8.67 15.73
N LEU A 74 -8.20 8.33 14.84
CA LEU A 74 -6.91 8.96 14.79
C LEU A 74 -7.03 10.47 14.45
N THR A 75 -7.81 10.83 13.43
CA THR A 75 -8.03 12.24 13.05
C THR A 75 -8.79 13.01 14.13
N GLU A 76 -9.85 12.44 14.72
CA GLU A 76 -10.58 13.11 15.79
C GLU A 76 -9.75 13.28 17.07
N ARG A 77 -8.84 12.35 17.37
CA ARG A 77 -7.89 12.54 18.48
C ARG A 77 -6.92 13.68 18.19
N ILE A 78 -6.40 13.80 16.98
CA ILE A 78 -5.55 14.95 16.62
C ILE A 78 -6.35 16.26 16.76
N ARG A 79 -7.60 16.27 16.30
CA ARG A 79 -8.52 17.42 16.45
C ARG A 79 -8.68 17.79 17.92
N HIS A 80 -9.04 16.83 18.75
CA HIS A 80 -9.21 17.01 20.20
C HIS A 80 -7.96 17.60 20.87
N LEU A 81 -6.76 17.09 20.52
CA LEU A 81 -5.51 17.62 21.07
C LEU A 81 -5.32 19.11 20.72
N ILE A 82 -5.62 19.49 19.47
CA ILE A 82 -5.38 20.85 18.98
C ILE A 82 -6.49 21.81 19.48
N GLU A 83 -7.76 21.45 19.29
CA GLU A 83 -8.88 22.35 19.54
C GLU A 83 -9.28 22.42 21.02
N ASP A 84 -9.29 21.28 21.73
CA ASP A 84 -9.74 21.21 23.12
C ASP A 84 -8.61 21.31 24.14
N LEU A 85 -7.45 20.69 23.83
CA LEU A 85 -6.30 20.66 24.73
C LEU A 85 -5.22 21.71 24.38
N ASN A 86 -5.42 22.48 23.30
CA ASN A 86 -4.54 23.54 22.83
C ASN A 86 -3.10 23.07 22.57
N VAL A 87 -2.90 21.83 22.13
CA VAL A 87 -1.59 21.32 21.71
C VAL A 87 -1.17 21.99 20.41
N PRO A 88 0.02 22.60 20.35
CA PRO A 88 0.50 23.21 19.12
C PRO A 88 0.64 22.17 17.99
N PRO A 89 0.07 22.40 16.79
CA PRO A 89 0.17 21.43 15.68
C PRO A 89 1.62 21.03 15.34
N CYS A 90 2.59 21.92 15.49
CA CYS A 90 4.01 21.62 15.25
C CYS A 90 4.59 20.55 16.18
N ASN A 91 3.93 20.23 17.29
CA ASN A 91 4.33 19.17 18.22
C ASN A 91 3.77 17.80 17.84
N ILE A 92 2.99 17.72 16.74
CA ILE A 92 2.29 16.51 16.29
C ILE A 92 2.93 15.96 15.02
N VAL A 93 3.29 14.69 15.07
CA VAL A 93 3.75 13.89 13.91
C VAL A 93 2.76 12.75 13.69
N SER A 94 2.12 12.72 12.53
CA SER A 94 1.22 11.64 12.12
C SER A 94 1.78 10.89 10.91
N ILE A 95 2.05 9.61 11.11
CA ILE A 95 2.68 8.71 10.14
C ILE A 95 1.61 7.78 9.58
N THR A 96 1.54 7.68 8.26
CA THR A 96 0.67 6.77 7.52
C THR A 96 1.50 5.88 6.60
N PHE A 97 0.88 4.79 6.11
CA PHE A 97 1.58 3.86 5.23
C PHE A 97 1.69 4.33 3.78
N THR A 98 0.77 5.18 3.30
CA THR A 98 0.72 5.66 1.90
C THR A 98 0.52 7.17 1.82
N ASN A 99 1.02 7.77 0.72
CA ASN A 99 0.79 9.19 0.44
C ASN A 99 -0.70 9.53 0.30
N ALA A 100 -1.49 8.64 -0.31
CA ALA A 100 -2.93 8.84 -0.44
C ALA A 100 -3.64 8.89 0.93
N ALA A 101 -3.24 8.04 1.89
CA ALA A 101 -3.78 8.09 3.25
C ALA A 101 -3.37 9.38 3.98
N ALA A 102 -2.13 9.85 3.76
CA ALA A 102 -1.68 11.12 4.32
C ALA A 102 -2.46 12.31 3.75
N GLU A 103 -2.73 12.33 2.44
CA GLU A 103 -3.55 13.36 1.80
C GLU A 103 -5.00 13.32 2.31
N GLU A 104 -5.61 12.13 2.42
CA GLU A 104 -6.94 11.96 2.99
C GLU A 104 -7.01 12.52 4.42
N MET A 105 -6.02 12.21 5.26
CA MET A 105 -5.96 12.71 6.63
C MET A 105 -5.82 14.25 6.67
N LYS A 106 -5.00 14.84 5.81
CA LYS A 106 -4.88 16.30 5.67
C LYS A 106 -6.21 16.95 5.27
N ILE A 107 -6.94 16.32 4.35
CA ILE A 107 -8.26 16.83 3.92
C ILE A 107 -9.25 16.79 5.08
N ARG A 108 -9.26 15.69 5.87
CA ARG A 108 -10.16 15.55 7.03
C ARG A 108 -9.88 16.56 8.16
N LEU A 109 -8.66 17.07 8.23
CA LEU A 109 -8.21 18.03 9.24
C LEU A 109 -8.05 19.45 8.68
N SER A 110 -8.45 19.69 7.42
CA SER A 110 -8.18 20.96 6.71
C SER A 110 -8.92 22.17 7.28
N ASP A 111 -9.94 21.96 8.09
CA ASP A 111 -10.70 22.99 8.81
C ASP A 111 -10.02 23.45 10.10
N ILE A 112 -9.00 22.72 10.59
CA ILE A 112 -8.25 23.09 11.78
C ILE A 112 -7.23 24.17 11.46
N ASN A 113 -7.24 25.24 12.25
CA ASN A 113 -6.30 26.34 12.10
C ASN A 113 -4.85 25.87 12.31
N ALA A 114 -3.92 26.30 11.45
CA ALA A 114 -2.49 25.97 11.52
C ALA A 114 -2.16 24.46 11.41
N ILE A 115 -3.07 23.60 10.96
CA ILE A 115 -2.80 22.16 10.78
C ILE A 115 -1.60 21.90 9.85
N GLY A 116 -1.27 22.85 8.97
CA GLY A 116 -0.10 22.79 8.11
C GLY A 116 1.24 22.74 8.84
N ASP A 117 1.28 23.12 10.11
CA ASP A 117 2.48 23.05 10.96
C ASP A 117 2.70 21.65 11.51
N ALA A 118 1.65 20.81 11.60
CA ALA A 118 1.78 19.39 11.93
C ALA A 118 2.45 18.62 10.78
N PHE A 119 3.22 17.61 11.11
CA PHE A 119 3.66 16.68 10.08
C PHE A 119 2.62 15.59 9.90
N ILE A 120 2.08 15.46 8.69
CA ILE A 120 1.22 14.35 8.27
C ILE A 120 1.80 13.78 6.99
N GLY A 121 2.28 12.53 7.02
CA GLY A 121 2.97 11.94 5.87
C GLY A 121 3.38 10.48 6.08
N THR A 122 4.17 9.96 5.13
CA THR A 122 4.75 8.62 5.29
C THR A 122 6.01 8.68 6.17
N ILE A 123 6.41 7.54 6.73
CA ILE A 123 7.60 7.44 7.57
C ILE A 123 8.87 7.90 6.83
N HIS A 124 9.02 7.50 5.56
CA HIS A 124 10.16 7.90 4.74
C HIS A 124 10.13 9.39 4.39
N SER A 125 8.94 9.98 4.21
CA SER A 125 8.83 11.42 3.98
C SER A 125 9.20 12.22 5.23
N PHE A 126 8.93 11.69 6.42
CA PHE A 126 9.37 12.30 7.68
C PHE A 126 10.89 12.18 7.89
N ALA A 127 11.46 11.00 7.65
CA ALA A 127 12.90 10.80 7.69
C ALA A 127 13.63 11.71 6.69
N ASN A 128 13.09 11.86 5.47
CA ASN A 128 13.63 12.77 4.45
C ASN A 128 13.56 14.25 4.89
N ARG A 129 12.50 14.65 5.61
CA ARG A 129 12.40 15.99 6.19
C ARG A 129 13.49 16.22 7.25
N ILE A 130 13.71 15.27 8.16
CA ILE A 130 14.76 15.32 9.17
C ILE A 130 16.15 15.44 8.51
N MET A 131 16.40 14.62 7.48
CA MET A 131 17.69 14.63 6.79
C MET A 131 17.93 15.92 5.98
N LYS A 132 16.90 16.57 5.44
CA LYS A 132 17.04 17.91 4.83
C LYS A 132 17.48 18.96 5.82
N GLU A 133 17.04 18.87 7.08
CA GLU A 133 17.48 19.77 8.15
C GLU A 133 18.95 19.52 8.55
N SER A 134 19.47 18.32 8.33
CA SER A 134 20.89 18.03 8.59
C SER A 134 21.84 18.75 7.64
N GLY A 135 21.35 19.23 6.50
CA GLY A 135 22.16 19.82 5.44
C GLY A 135 22.99 18.81 4.63
N GLU A 136 22.85 17.52 4.87
CA GLU A 136 23.51 16.47 4.09
C GLU A 136 22.91 16.40 2.68
N ASN A 137 23.77 16.44 1.66
CA ASN A 137 23.34 16.24 0.27
C ASN A 137 23.34 14.75 -0.04
N TYR A 138 22.21 14.22 -0.44
CA TYR A 138 22.05 12.82 -0.87
C TYR A 138 20.97 12.71 -1.96
N THR A 139 20.98 11.60 -2.66
CA THR A 139 19.93 11.22 -3.63
C THR A 139 19.29 9.92 -3.16
N LEU A 140 17.96 9.84 -3.17
CA LEU A 140 17.27 8.59 -2.85
C LEU A 140 17.34 7.61 -4.01
N PHE A 141 17.61 6.36 -3.69
CA PHE A 141 17.57 5.26 -4.65
C PHE A 141 16.12 4.97 -5.01
N THR A 142 15.75 5.24 -6.27
CA THR A 142 14.42 5.00 -6.83
C THR A 142 14.51 4.05 -8.01
N ASP A 143 13.40 3.46 -8.43
CA ASP A 143 13.35 2.58 -9.61
C ASP A 143 13.86 3.27 -10.89
N GLU A 144 13.58 4.57 -11.02
CA GLU A 144 14.07 5.38 -12.15
C GLU A 144 15.60 5.51 -12.11
N LEU A 145 16.14 5.79 -10.92
CA LEU A 145 17.59 5.92 -10.72
C LEU A 145 18.28 4.56 -10.87
N ASP A 146 17.67 3.48 -10.39
CA ASP A 146 18.15 2.12 -10.62
C ASP A 146 18.29 1.82 -12.13
N THR A 147 17.23 2.12 -12.89
CA THR A 147 17.26 1.97 -14.37
C THR A 147 18.36 2.83 -15.00
N GLN A 148 18.58 4.05 -14.53
CA GLN A 148 19.63 4.92 -15.03
C GLN A 148 21.03 4.38 -14.72
N LEU A 149 21.26 3.91 -13.49
CA LEU A 149 22.54 3.31 -13.08
C LEU A 149 22.83 2.03 -13.87
N HIS A 150 21.81 1.20 -14.07
CA HIS A 150 21.93 0.01 -14.94
C HIS A 150 22.32 0.40 -16.37
N ARG A 151 21.68 1.44 -16.93
CA ARG A 151 22.03 1.96 -18.25
C ARG A 151 23.50 2.38 -18.36
N GLU A 152 23.98 3.17 -17.38
CA GLU A 152 25.35 3.63 -17.35
C GLU A 152 26.35 2.47 -17.28
N LEU A 153 26.07 1.45 -16.46
CA LEU A 153 26.93 0.29 -16.30
C LEU A 153 26.90 -0.64 -17.51
N ILE A 154 25.73 -0.89 -18.09
CA ILE A 154 25.60 -1.68 -19.32
C ILE A 154 26.41 -1.02 -20.44
N ASN A 155 26.25 0.29 -20.63
CA ASN A 155 27.01 1.01 -21.65
C ASN A 155 28.55 0.96 -21.40
N LYS A 156 28.94 0.88 -20.12
CA LYS A 156 30.37 0.81 -19.75
C LYS A 156 31.00 -0.58 -19.92
N TYR A 157 30.27 -1.64 -19.59
CA TYR A 157 30.82 -2.99 -19.48
C TYR A 157 30.40 -3.93 -20.62
N CYS A 158 29.42 -3.54 -21.42
CA CYS A 158 28.84 -4.41 -22.44
C CYS A 158 28.71 -3.65 -23.78
N GLU A 159 29.76 -3.59 -24.58
CA GLU A 159 29.74 -2.91 -25.89
C GLU A 159 28.66 -3.43 -26.84
N HIS A 160 28.19 -4.67 -26.64
CA HIS A 160 27.18 -5.34 -27.48
C HIS A 160 25.79 -5.45 -26.84
N LEU A 161 25.61 -4.96 -25.59
CA LEU A 161 24.36 -4.95 -24.85
C LEU A 161 23.81 -3.53 -24.80
N THR A 162 22.74 -3.25 -25.52
CA THR A 162 22.05 -1.97 -25.38
C THR A 162 21.04 -2.03 -24.24
N ILE A 163 20.76 -0.88 -23.62
CA ILE A 163 19.75 -0.77 -22.57
C ILE A 163 18.36 -1.13 -23.12
N GLU A 164 18.08 -0.76 -24.37
CA GLU A 164 16.80 -1.09 -25.02
C GLU A 164 16.60 -2.60 -25.09
N ARG A 165 17.68 -3.34 -25.39
CA ARG A 165 17.64 -4.81 -25.44
C ARG A 165 17.52 -5.41 -24.04
N TYR A 166 18.17 -4.83 -23.03
CA TYR A 166 17.99 -5.23 -21.63
C TYR A 166 16.57 -4.98 -21.13
N LEU A 167 16.00 -3.82 -21.42
CA LEU A 167 14.61 -3.51 -21.04
C LEU A 167 13.60 -4.43 -21.76
N ALA A 168 13.81 -4.68 -23.04
CA ALA A 168 12.98 -5.64 -23.80
C ALA A 168 13.06 -7.06 -23.22
N TYR A 169 14.25 -7.51 -22.80
CA TYR A 169 14.37 -8.78 -22.08
C TYR A 169 13.62 -8.77 -20.74
N LYS A 170 13.74 -7.70 -19.97
CA LYS A 170 13.05 -7.55 -18.68
C LYS A 170 11.54 -7.58 -18.83
N ASP A 171 11.01 -6.89 -19.84
CA ASP A 171 9.58 -6.89 -20.17
C ASP A 171 9.11 -8.28 -20.59
N LEU A 172 9.86 -8.94 -21.49
CA LEU A 172 9.54 -10.28 -21.97
C LEU A 172 9.58 -11.31 -20.84
N LYS A 173 10.57 -11.21 -19.95
CA LYS A 173 10.65 -12.07 -18.76
C LYS A 173 9.48 -11.84 -17.83
N SER A 174 9.07 -10.59 -17.63
CA SER A 174 7.88 -10.27 -16.86
C SER A 174 6.61 -10.90 -17.49
N GLU A 175 6.51 -10.91 -18.80
CA GLU A 175 5.40 -11.58 -19.51
C GLU A 175 5.42 -13.10 -19.32
N VAL A 176 6.58 -13.73 -19.33
CA VAL A 176 6.73 -15.16 -19.05
C VAL A 176 6.38 -15.48 -17.59
N ASP A 177 6.90 -14.70 -16.65
CA ASP A 177 6.61 -14.87 -15.21
C ASP A 177 5.11 -14.65 -14.90
N MET A 178 4.43 -13.84 -15.70
CA MET A 178 2.98 -13.63 -15.64
C MET A 178 2.19 -14.70 -16.42
N GLY A 179 2.87 -15.62 -17.11
CA GLY A 179 2.26 -16.67 -17.95
C GLY A 179 1.57 -16.15 -19.20
N LYS A 180 1.95 -14.96 -19.68
CA LYS A 180 1.48 -14.35 -20.93
C LYS A 180 2.26 -14.81 -22.15
N ALA A 181 3.51 -15.21 -21.96
CA ALA A 181 4.38 -15.76 -22.98
C ALA A 181 4.98 -17.09 -22.52
N ASP A 182 5.33 -17.95 -23.50
CA ASP A 182 6.02 -19.21 -23.24
C ASP A 182 7.49 -18.93 -22.90
N GLU A 183 8.08 -19.69 -21.98
CA GLU A 183 9.50 -19.63 -21.62
C GLU A 183 10.42 -19.79 -22.86
N LYS A 184 9.94 -20.49 -23.87
CA LYS A 184 10.62 -20.61 -25.16
C LYS A 184 10.92 -19.25 -25.82
N VAL A 185 10.05 -18.27 -25.64
CA VAL A 185 10.22 -16.90 -26.20
C VAL A 185 11.45 -16.22 -25.58
N LEU A 186 11.77 -16.47 -24.32
CA LEU A 186 13.03 -15.99 -23.71
C LEU A 186 14.25 -16.68 -24.34
N MET A 187 14.13 -17.96 -24.67
CA MET A 187 15.20 -18.69 -25.37
C MET A 187 15.42 -18.12 -26.77
N ASP A 188 14.31 -17.89 -27.50
CA ASP A 188 14.34 -17.37 -28.86
C ASP A 188 14.84 -15.90 -28.91
N PHE A 189 14.60 -15.10 -27.86
CA PHE A 189 15.09 -13.72 -27.77
C PHE A 189 16.61 -13.60 -27.91
N PHE A 190 17.33 -14.63 -27.48
CA PHE A 190 18.77 -14.71 -27.58
C PHE A 190 19.27 -15.53 -28.77
N THR A 191 18.40 -16.11 -29.58
CA THR A 191 18.81 -16.93 -30.71
C THR A 191 19.26 -16.04 -31.88
N PRO A 192 20.48 -16.21 -32.46
CA PRO A 192 20.93 -15.41 -33.59
C PRO A 192 20.11 -15.75 -34.83
N SER A 193 19.79 -14.74 -35.63
CA SER A 193 19.36 -14.98 -37.01
C SER A 193 20.55 -15.53 -37.80
N GLU A 194 20.41 -16.74 -38.28
CA GLU A 194 21.10 -17.58 -39.26
C GLU A 194 22.56 -17.34 -39.71
N ASN A 195 23.34 -16.42 -39.18
CA ASN A 195 24.73 -16.26 -39.55
C ASN A 195 25.63 -16.11 -38.32
N SER A 196 26.25 -17.20 -37.92
CA SER A 196 27.59 -17.24 -37.43
C SER A 196 28.02 -17.46 -36.00
N ASP A 197 29.22 -17.21 -35.74
CA ASP A 197 30.13 -17.15 -34.57
C ASP A 197 29.62 -16.52 -33.26
N PHE A 198 28.33 -16.16 -33.20
CA PHE A 198 27.70 -15.50 -32.05
C PHE A 198 27.23 -16.43 -30.93
N SER A 199 27.30 -17.75 -31.06
CA SER A 199 26.73 -18.68 -30.07
C SER A 199 27.32 -18.55 -28.66
N MET A 200 28.64 -18.32 -28.56
CA MET A 200 29.32 -18.14 -27.29
C MET A 200 29.08 -16.74 -26.69
N LEU A 201 29.08 -15.72 -27.53
CA LEU A 201 28.74 -14.35 -27.12
C LEU A 201 27.30 -14.25 -26.59
N HIS A 202 26.42 -14.98 -27.21
CA HIS A 202 25.01 -15.11 -26.91
C HIS A 202 24.75 -15.71 -25.52
N TYR A 203 25.42 -16.83 -25.21
CA TYR A 203 25.32 -17.45 -23.87
C TYR A 203 25.86 -16.51 -22.79
N SER A 204 26.98 -15.84 -23.07
CA SER A 204 27.56 -14.87 -22.14
C SER A 204 26.64 -13.67 -21.88
N CYS A 205 26.00 -13.14 -22.92
CA CYS A 205 25.05 -12.03 -22.77
C CYS A 205 23.82 -12.44 -21.95
N ARG A 206 23.24 -13.60 -22.24
CA ARG A 206 22.11 -14.14 -21.49
C ARG A 206 22.48 -14.31 -20.01
N GLN A 207 23.62 -14.92 -19.72
CA GLN A 207 24.09 -15.13 -18.36
C GLN A 207 24.27 -13.80 -17.61
N VAL A 208 24.86 -12.78 -18.26
CA VAL A 208 25.02 -11.44 -17.69
C VAL A 208 23.65 -10.81 -17.36
N TYR A 209 22.67 -10.91 -18.26
CA TYR A 209 21.31 -10.42 -17.99
C TYR A 209 20.67 -11.13 -16.81
N GLU A 210 20.73 -12.46 -16.77
CA GLU A 210 20.16 -13.25 -15.68
C GLU A 210 20.86 -12.98 -14.35
N ASP A 211 22.18 -12.77 -14.36
CA ASP A 211 22.95 -12.47 -13.17
C ASP A 211 22.70 -11.04 -12.66
N ILE A 212 22.48 -10.08 -13.55
CA ILE A 212 22.02 -8.72 -13.20
C ILE A 212 20.64 -8.80 -12.52
N GLU A 213 19.69 -9.52 -13.14
CA GLU A 213 18.33 -9.69 -12.59
C GLU A 213 18.33 -10.40 -11.22
N ARG A 214 19.20 -11.38 -11.03
CA ARG A 214 19.35 -12.09 -9.74
C ARG A 214 20.16 -11.30 -8.72
N GLY A 215 20.78 -10.18 -9.12
CA GLY A 215 21.73 -9.45 -8.27
C GLY A 215 23.01 -10.24 -7.95
N THR A 216 23.31 -11.28 -8.74
CA THR A 216 24.46 -12.20 -8.52
C THR A 216 25.68 -11.87 -9.38
N HIS A 217 25.57 -10.94 -10.33
CA HIS A 217 26.71 -10.48 -11.10
C HIS A 217 27.62 -9.62 -10.21
N LEU A 218 28.63 -10.25 -9.60
CA LEU A 218 29.51 -9.66 -8.60
C LEU A 218 30.08 -8.30 -9.06
N THR A 219 30.66 -8.26 -10.25
CA THR A 219 31.27 -7.03 -10.80
C THR A 219 30.23 -5.92 -11.02
N PHE A 220 29.02 -6.27 -11.43
CA PHE A 220 27.96 -5.32 -11.70
C PHE A 220 27.32 -4.81 -10.40
N GLY A 221 26.99 -5.71 -9.48
CA GLY A 221 26.46 -5.35 -8.16
C GLY A 221 27.43 -4.52 -7.32
N GLU A 222 28.72 -4.85 -7.34
CA GLU A 222 29.77 -4.05 -6.70
C GLU A 222 29.92 -2.68 -7.36
N SER A 223 29.78 -2.60 -8.69
CA SER A 223 29.82 -1.35 -9.42
C SER A 223 28.64 -0.44 -9.09
N ILE A 224 27.42 -0.98 -8.98
CA ILE A 224 26.23 -0.22 -8.52
C ILE A 224 26.47 0.32 -7.11
N LYS A 225 26.85 -0.53 -6.17
CA LYS A 225 27.16 -0.12 -4.79
C LYS A 225 28.22 0.97 -4.73
N THR A 226 29.27 0.83 -5.55
CA THR A 226 30.36 1.81 -5.62
C THR A 226 29.89 3.14 -6.20
N LEU A 227 29.06 3.12 -7.24
CA LEU A 227 28.44 4.33 -7.81
C LEU A 227 27.49 4.99 -6.82
N CYS A 228 26.65 4.23 -6.14
CA CYS A 228 25.75 4.75 -5.11
C CYS A 228 26.56 5.44 -4.01
N LYS A 229 27.59 4.79 -3.48
CA LYS A 229 28.48 5.35 -2.47
C LYS A 229 29.19 6.63 -2.95
N LYS A 230 29.75 6.62 -4.18
CA LYS A 230 30.46 7.78 -4.75
C LYS A 230 29.55 8.98 -4.97
N ARG A 231 28.26 8.76 -5.31
CA ARG A 231 27.28 9.81 -5.60
C ARG A 231 26.39 10.14 -4.40
N ASN A 232 26.68 9.56 -3.24
CA ASN A 232 25.85 9.67 -2.04
C ASN A 232 24.38 9.34 -2.32
N ILE A 233 24.16 8.23 -3.04
CA ILE A 233 22.84 7.66 -3.28
C ILE A 233 22.56 6.69 -2.14
N ILE A 234 21.45 6.89 -1.43
CA ILE A 234 21.05 6.10 -0.27
C ILE A 234 19.71 5.41 -0.52
N THR A 235 19.56 4.21 0.02
CA THR A 235 18.29 3.49 0.02
C THR A 235 17.31 4.09 1.03
N PHE A 236 16.04 3.70 0.97
CA PHE A 236 15.04 4.08 1.96
C PHE A 236 15.40 3.57 3.37
N ASP A 237 16.00 2.40 3.46
CA ASP A 237 16.48 1.84 4.74
C ASP A 237 17.63 2.67 5.32
N GLU A 238 18.61 3.02 4.49
CA GLU A 238 19.72 3.90 4.90
C GLU A 238 19.24 5.29 5.29
N LEU A 239 18.19 5.80 4.64
CA LEU A 239 17.56 7.06 5.01
C LEU A 239 17.01 7.01 6.45
N LEU A 240 16.31 5.93 6.81
CA LEU A 240 15.78 5.75 8.19
C LEU A 240 16.90 5.68 9.21
N VAL A 241 17.99 4.93 8.93
CA VAL A 241 19.15 4.83 9.82
C VAL A 241 19.80 6.18 10.01
N LYS A 242 20.12 6.90 8.93
CA LYS A 242 20.75 8.22 9.00
C LYS A 242 19.87 9.26 9.72
N ALA A 243 18.57 9.26 9.41
CA ALA A 243 17.62 10.17 10.07
C ALA A 243 17.50 9.89 11.55
N LYS A 244 17.51 8.62 11.97
CA LYS A 244 17.57 8.20 13.36
C LYS A 244 18.82 8.77 14.04
N ASP A 245 20.00 8.49 13.50
CA ASP A 245 21.28 8.90 14.07
C ASP A 245 21.38 10.43 14.21
N TYR A 246 20.87 11.16 13.21
CA TYR A 246 20.83 12.62 13.26
C TYR A 246 19.86 13.12 14.33
N PHE A 247 18.65 12.55 14.41
CA PHE A 247 17.63 12.95 15.36
C PHE A 247 18.09 12.72 16.81
N GLU A 248 18.70 11.57 17.09
CA GLU A 248 19.30 11.25 18.38
C GLU A 248 20.43 12.23 18.74
N LYS A 249 21.29 12.58 17.76
CA LYS A 249 22.41 13.52 17.97
C LYS A 249 21.95 14.93 18.34
N ILE A 250 20.88 15.43 17.74
CA ILE A 250 20.36 16.77 18.05
C ILE A 250 19.48 16.79 19.30
N GLN A 251 19.22 15.62 19.90
CA GLN A 251 18.35 15.47 21.08
C GLN A 251 16.99 16.15 20.90
N ALA A 252 16.46 16.15 19.68
CA ALA A 252 15.13 16.66 19.40
C ALA A 252 14.07 15.78 20.07
N LYS A 253 12.94 16.38 20.39
CA LYS A 253 11.83 15.72 21.03
C LYS A 253 10.52 16.09 20.34
N ILE A 254 9.65 15.13 20.20
CA ILE A 254 8.31 15.29 19.69
C ILE A 254 7.33 15.06 20.83
N GLU A 255 6.24 15.81 20.88
CA GLU A 255 5.26 15.63 21.94
C GLU A 255 4.32 14.47 21.65
N TYR A 256 3.80 14.39 20.40
CA TYR A 256 2.86 13.35 19.98
C TYR A 256 3.29 12.69 18.68
N VAL A 257 3.37 11.36 18.68
CA VAL A 257 3.58 10.54 17.48
C VAL A 257 2.38 9.62 17.26
N PHE A 258 1.71 9.79 16.14
CA PHE A 258 0.62 8.95 15.66
C PHE A 258 1.10 8.04 14.55
N VAL A 259 0.69 6.77 14.56
CA VAL A 259 0.99 5.84 13.46
C VAL A 259 -0.27 5.05 13.10
N ASP A 260 -0.74 5.24 11.87
CA ASP A 260 -1.82 4.44 11.29
C ASP A 260 -1.28 3.15 10.64
N GLU A 261 -2.12 2.13 10.51
CA GLU A 261 -1.79 0.82 9.93
C GLU A 261 -0.53 0.18 10.58
N PHE A 262 -0.41 0.30 11.90
CA PHE A 262 0.80 -0.09 12.65
C PHE A 262 1.18 -1.57 12.50
N GLN A 263 0.24 -2.46 12.16
CA GLN A 263 0.50 -3.88 11.91
C GLN A 263 1.43 -4.12 10.72
N ASP A 264 1.64 -3.13 9.84
CA ASP A 264 2.52 -3.22 8.68
C ASP A 264 3.92 -2.62 8.92
N VAL A 265 4.15 -2.02 10.09
CA VAL A 265 5.45 -1.43 10.48
C VAL A 265 6.49 -2.53 10.65
N GLY A 266 7.62 -2.39 9.98
CA GLY A 266 8.78 -3.27 10.11
C GLY A 266 9.68 -2.90 11.29
N THR A 267 10.69 -3.73 11.53
CA THR A 267 11.62 -3.51 12.66
C THR A 267 12.42 -2.22 12.51
N LEU A 268 12.84 -1.89 11.30
CA LEU A 268 13.63 -0.69 11.03
C LEU A 268 12.80 0.57 11.23
N GLU A 269 11.58 0.58 10.69
CA GLU A 269 10.62 1.68 10.87
C GLU A 269 10.26 1.86 12.35
N TYR A 270 10.03 0.77 13.07
CA TYR A 270 9.74 0.83 14.51
C TYR A 270 10.91 1.43 15.30
N ASN A 271 12.14 1.01 15.00
CA ASN A 271 13.33 1.57 15.65
C ASN A 271 13.47 3.07 15.39
N PHE A 272 13.18 3.51 14.17
CA PHE A 272 13.14 4.92 13.82
C PHE A 272 12.04 5.67 14.58
N ILE A 273 10.81 5.13 14.64
CA ILE A 273 9.69 5.74 15.39
C ILE A 273 10.06 5.89 16.87
N LYS A 274 10.66 4.88 17.48
CA LYS A 274 11.07 4.93 18.90
C LYS A 274 12.21 5.93 19.15
N SER A 275 13.11 6.13 18.19
CA SER A 275 14.18 7.12 18.29
C SER A 275 13.69 8.58 18.28
N LEU A 276 12.45 8.83 17.86
CA LEU A 276 11.82 10.15 17.91
C LEU A 276 11.57 10.63 19.36
N ASN A 277 11.73 9.74 20.33
CA ASN A 277 11.65 10.04 21.76
C ASN A 277 10.43 10.89 22.14
N ALA A 278 9.25 10.46 21.65
CA ALA A 278 8.00 11.18 21.89
C ALA A 278 7.53 11.04 23.34
N ASP A 279 6.86 12.08 23.83
CA ASP A 279 6.19 12.04 25.14
C ASP A 279 4.97 11.15 25.12
N ASN A 280 4.29 11.08 23.95
CA ASN A 280 3.04 10.35 23.76
C ASN A 280 3.06 9.61 22.44
N TYR A 281 2.74 8.31 22.48
CA TYR A 281 2.57 7.48 21.29
C TYR A 281 1.13 7.05 21.14
N PHE A 282 0.62 7.13 19.92
CA PHE A 282 -0.70 6.63 19.55
C PHE A 282 -0.58 5.73 18.31
N PHE A 283 -0.67 4.43 18.53
CA PHE A 283 -0.55 3.41 17.49
C PHE A 283 -1.90 2.77 17.22
N VAL A 284 -2.34 2.78 15.97
CA VAL A 284 -3.60 2.12 15.59
C VAL A 284 -3.34 1.10 14.48
N GLY A 285 -3.93 -0.09 14.63
CA GLY A 285 -3.72 -1.17 13.66
C GLY A 285 -4.77 -2.28 13.75
N ASP A 286 -4.72 -3.15 12.76
CA ASP A 286 -5.53 -4.36 12.66
C ASP A 286 -4.66 -5.54 12.27
N ASP A 287 -4.31 -6.40 13.23
CA ASP A 287 -3.46 -7.58 12.98
C ASP A 287 -4.10 -8.58 12.00
N PHE A 288 -5.44 -8.54 11.84
CA PHE A 288 -6.14 -9.34 10.85
C PHE A 288 -5.87 -8.86 9.42
N GLN A 289 -5.48 -7.58 9.24
CA GLN A 289 -5.11 -6.97 7.96
C GLN A 289 -3.59 -6.88 7.71
N SER A 290 -2.78 -7.58 8.51
CA SER A 290 -1.33 -7.68 8.30
C SER A 290 -1.04 -8.63 7.13
N ILE A 291 -0.92 -8.08 5.92
CA ILE A 291 -0.68 -8.82 4.67
C ILE A 291 0.62 -8.40 3.96
N TYR A 292 1.42 -7.52 4.55
CA TYR A 292 2.69 -7.03 4.00
C TYR A 292 3.93 -7.62 4.70
N GLY A 293 3.81 -8.81 5.31
CA GLY A 293 4.94 -9.50 5.93
C GLY A 293 6.11 -9.74 4.96
N PHE A 294 5.82 -9.98 3.67
CA PHE A 294 6.84 -10.13 2.63
C PHE A 294 7.60 -8.83 2.29
N LYS A 295 7.09 -7.66 2.70
CA LYS A 295 7.74 -6.34 2.57
C LYS A 295 8.48 -5.91 3.84
N GLY A 296 8.68 -6.80 4.82
CA GLY A 296 9.34 -6.49 6.09
C GLY A 296 8.41 -6.13 7.24
N GLY A 297 7.10 -6.04 7.01
CA GLY A 297 6.11 -5.80 8.07
C GLY A 297 6.19 -6.86 9.17
N ASN A 298 6.22 -6.43 10.41
CA ASN A 298 6.39 -7.31 11.57
C ASN A 298 5.26 -7.15 12.59
N VAL A 299 4.17 -7.87 12.36
CA VAL A 299 3.00 -7.85 13.24
C VAL A 299 3.31 -8.27 14.69
N ARG A 300 4.44 -8.93 14.94
CA ARG A 300 4.85 -9.30 16.30
C ARG A 300 5.14 -8.07 17.16
N ILE A 301 5.66 -7.00 16.54
CA ILE A 301 5.87 -5.70 17.23
C ILE A 301 4.53 -5.17 17.72
N PHE A 302 3.51 -5.14 16.86
CA PHE A 302 2.17 -4.67 17.26
C PHE A 302 1.60 -5.51 18.41
N LYS A 303 1.74 -6.83 18.34
CA LYS A 303 1.29 -7.74 19.39
C LYS A 303 2.02 -7.56 20.71
N SER A 304 3.34 -7.32 20.67
CA SER A 304 4.11 -7.08 21.89
C SER A 304 3.65 -5.82 22.61
N LEU A 305 3.30 -4.77 21.87
CA LEU A 305 2.80 -3.51 22.46
C LEU A 305 1.44 -3.66 23.14
N VAL A 306 0.58 -4.54 22.61
CA VAL A 306 -0.73 -4.83 23.24
C VAL A 306 -0.59 -5.45 24.64
N SER A 307 0.52 -6.15 24.89
CA SER A 307 0.83 -6.78 26.18
C SER A 307 1.84 -5.98 27.01
N ASP A 308 2.27 -4.84 26.51
CA ASP A 308 3.28 -4.00 27.16
C ASP A 308 2.60 -3.10 28.23
N ILE A 309 3.13 -3.13 29.45
CA ILE A 309 2.59 -2.37 30.59
C ILE A 309 2.71 -0.85 30.41
N ASP A 310 3.64 -0.40 29.57
CA ASP A 310 3.84 1.02 29.27
C ASP A 310 2.80 1.57 28.29
N TYR A 311 1.94 0.72 27.75
CA TYR A 311 0.90 1.09 26.78
C TYR A 311 -0.50 0.74 27.29
N HIS A 312 -1.42 1.68 27.14
CA HIS A 312 -2.84 1.41 27.35
C HIS A 312 -3.50 0.92 26.07
N THR A 313 -4.09 -0.29 26.13
CA THR A 313 -4.70 -0.93 24.95
C THR A 313 -6.21 -0.68 24.91
N TYR A 314 -6.68 -0.12 23.79
CA TYR A 314 -8.07 0.04 23.47
C TYR A 314 -8.49 -0.86 22.31
N TYR A 315 -9.78 -1.13 22.20
CA TYR A 315 -10.36 -1.96 21.14
C TYR A 315 -11.43 -1.18 20.38
N LEU A 316 -11.35 -1.23 19.03
CA LEU A 316 -12.38 -0.77 18.11
C LEU A 316 -12.95 -1.98 17.38
N THR A 317 -14.07 -2.49 17.88
CA THR A 317 -14.66 -3.74 17.40
C THR A 317 -15.96 -3.54 16.63
N ASN A 318 -16.56 -2.35 16.68
CA ASN A 318 -17.77 -2.00 15.95
C ASN A 318 -17.48 -1.85 14.45
N ASN A 319 -18.12 -2.65 13.60
CA ASN A 319 -17.95 -2.57 12.15
C ASN A 319 -19.13 -1.79 11.54
N TYR A 320 -18.81 -0.69 10.86
CA TYR A 320 -19.78 0.20 10.19
C TYR A 320 -19.81 0.02 8.68
N ARG A 321 -18.90 -0.79 8.12
CA ARG A 321 -18.72 -0.93 6.67
C ARG A 321 -19.57 -2.04 6.08
N ASN A 322 -19.51 -3.20 6.66
CA ASN A 322 -19.95 -4.44 6.02
C ASN A 322 -21.29 -4.92 6.56
N GLY A 323 -22.11 -5.52 5.70
CA GLY A 323 -23.30 -6.24 6.14
C GLY A 323 -22.98 -7.44 7.03
N THR A 324 -23.90 -7.81 7.90
CA THR A 324 -23.73 -8.86 8.93
C THR A 324 -23.23 -10.19 8.36
N SER A 325 -23.78 -10.67 7.23
CA SER A 325 -23.36 -11.93 6.62
C SER A 325 -21.90 -11.92 6.16
N ILE A 326 -21.43 -10.77 5.68
CA ILE A 326 -20.05 -10.57 5.23
C ILE A 326 -19.08 -10.65 6.42
N ILE A 327 -19.43 -9.97 7.54
CA ILE A 327 -18.64 -10.01 8.77
C ILE A 327 -18.63 -11.40 9.40
N ASN A 328 -19.74 -12.11 9.39
CA ASN A 328 -19.78 -13.48 9.91
C ASN A 328 -18.84 -14.40 9.12
N LEU A 329 -18.81 -14.29 7.80
CA LEU A 329 -17.85 -15.04 6.98
C LEU A 329 -16.41 -14.61 7.25
N ALA A 330 -16.14 -13.31 7.33
CA ALA A 330 -14.81 -12.80 7.64
C ALA A 330 -14.32 -13.29 9.01
N SER A 331 -15.19 -13.28 10.03
CA SER A 331 -14.91 -13.79 11.38
C SER A 331 -14.66 -15.30 11.38
N TYR A 332 -15.40 -16.06 10.58
CA TYR A 332 -15.15 -17.50 10.40
C TYR A 332 -13.77 -17.76 9.82
N VAL A 333 -13.37 -17.04 8.77
CA VAL A 333 -12.06 -17.20 8.11
C VAL A 333 -10.92 -16.82 9.06
N ILE A 334 -11.01 -15.66 9.71
CA ILE A 334 -9.94 -15.19 10.61
C ILE A 334 -9.90 -15.95 11.93
N GLY A 335 -11.01 -16.54 12.35
CA GLY A 335 -11.09 -17.41 13.52
C GLY A 335 -10.15 -18.60 13.45
N GLN A 336 -9.80 -19.04 12.24
CA GLN A 336 -8.88 -20.15 11.98
C GLN A 336 -7.39 -19.76 12.05
N VAL A 337 -7.06 -18.47 12.21
CA VAL A 337 -5.69 -17.99 12.39
C VAL A 337 -5.27 -18.19 13.84
N GLU A 338 -4.12 -18.86 14.05
CA GLU A 338 -3.65 -19.18 15.41
C GLU A 338 -3.10 -17.94 16.12
N ASN A 339 -2.19 -17.25 15.46
CA ASN A 339 -1.49 -16.11 16.03
C ASN A 339 -2.21 -14.78 15.70
N LYS A 340 -3.29 -14.47 16.42
CA LYS A 340 -4.05 -13.23 16.29
C LYS A 340 -4.25 -12.58 17.67
N ILE A 341 -4.57 -11.29 17.67
CA ILE A 341 -5.08 -10.61 18.86
C ILE A 341 -6.56 -10.95 18.97
N GLU A 342 -6.98 -11.50 20.10
CA GLU A 342 -8.39 -11.89 20.28
C GLU A 342 -9.27 -10.65 20.36
N LYS A 343 -10.20 -10.57 19.42
CA LYS A 343 -11.23 -9.52 19.34
C LYS A 343 -12.44 -10.04 18.59
N THR A 344 -13.62 -9.60 18.99
CA THR A 344 -14.88 -9.96 18.32
C THR A 344 -15.41 -8.76 17.56
N ILE A 345 -15.50 -8.87 16.24
CA ILE A 345 -16.01 -7.79 15.39
C ILE A 345 -17.53 -7.83 15.41
N THR A 346 -18.14 -6.73 15.82
CA THR A 346 -19.60 -6.58 15.92
C THR A 346 -20.13 -5.75 14.74
N PRO A 347 -20.95 -6.31 13.85
CA PRO A 347 -21.59 -5.53 12.80
C PRO A 347 -22.62 -4.57 13.39
N ILE A 348 -22.52 -3.29 13.04
CA ILE A 348 -23.47 -2.24 13.46
C ILE A 348 -24.48 -1.92 12.34
N SER A 349 -24.11 -2.26 11.09
CA SER A 349 -25.01 -2.05 9.95
C SER A 349 -26.33 -2.83 10.13
N SER A 350 -27.44 -2.18 9.84
CA SER A 350 -28.76 -2.82 9.76
C SER A 350 -28.91 -3.71 8.50
N GLU A 351 -28.01 -3.57 7.54
CA GLU A 351 -28.01 -4.37 6.31
C GLU A 351 -27.43 -5.76 6.58
N SER A 352 -28.15 -6.81 6.16
CA SER A 352 -27.68 -8.18 6.30
C SER A 352 -26.45 -8.48 5.42
N GLY A 353 -26.36 -7.81 4.29
CA GLY A 353 -25.39 -8.14 3.24
C GLY A 353 -25.71 -9.49 2.56
N ASN A 354 -25.22 -9.68 1.36
CA ASN A 354 -25.40 -10.90 0.59
C ASN A 354 -24.06 -11.57 0.31
N VAL A 355 -23.95 -12.87 0.58
CA VAL A 355 -22.74 -13.66 0.34
C VAL A 355 -23.09 -14.86 -0.52
N VAL A 356 -22.42 -14.99 -1.66
CA VAL A 356 -22.58 -16.11 -2.59
C VAL A 356 -21.22 -16.76 -2.79
N ILE A 357 -21.13 -18.07 -2.55
CA ILE A 357 -19.90 -18.85 -2.76
C ILE A 357 -20.16 -19.83 -3.90
N GLN A 358 -19.32 -19.79 -4.92
CA GLN A 358 -19.44 -20.63 -6.10
C GLN A 358 -18.08 -21.20 -6.52
N ASN A 359 -18.12 -22.22 -7.38
CA ASN A 359 -16.92 -22.74 -8.00
C ASN A 359 -16.28 -21.70 -8.94
N LYS A 360 -14.96 -21.60 -8.93
CA LYS A 360 -14.17 -20.71 -9.79
C LYS A 360 -14.51 -20.82 -11.29
N ARG A 361 -14.95 -22.00 -11.75
CA ARG A 361 -15.36 -22.23 -13.13
C ARG A 361 -16.59 -21.40 -13.56
N ASN A 362 -17.40 -20.93 -12.61
CA ASN A 362 -18.60 -20.14 -12.88
C ASN A 362 -18.31 -18.66 -13.19
N ILE A 363 -17.03 -18.27 -13.27
CA ILE A 363 -16.64 -16.87 -13.53
C ILE A 363 -17.33 -16.28 -14.75
N ILE A 364 -17.43 -17.03 -15.83
CA ILE A 364 -18.07 -16.56 -17.07
C ILE A 364 -19.55 -16.23 -16.83
N GLY A 365 -20.29 -17.08 -16.12
CA GLY A 365 -21.69 -16.81 -15.77
C GLY A 365 -21.87 -15.58 -14.89
N VAL A 366 -20.96 -15.35 -13.93
CA VAL A 366 -20.94 -14.16 -13.07
C VAL A 366 -20.64 -12.91 -13.90
N LEU A 367 -19.68 -12.94 -14.81
CA LEU A 367 -19.35 -11.81 -15.69
C LEU A 367 -20.49 -11.50 -16.66
N TYR A 368 -21.18 -12.52 -17.21
CA TYR A 368 -22.39 -12.29 -18.01
C TYR A 368 -23.49 -11.59 -17.23
N SER A 369 -23.66 -11.90 -15.94
CA SER A 369 -24.64 -11.19 -15.11
C SER A 369 -24.26 -9.72 -14.90
N LEU A 370 -22.97 -9.39 -14.91
CA LEU A 370 -22.49 -8.00 -14.87
C LEU A 370 -22.71 -7.23 -16.16
N GLN A 371 -22.67 -7.89 -17.32
CA GLN A 371 -22.77 -7.25 -18.64
C GLN A 371 -24.04 -6.41 -18.82
N ASN A 372 -25.09 -6.73 -18.07
CA ASN A 372 -26.36 -6.02 -18.12
C ASN A 372 -26.45 -4.85 -17.12
N ASN A 373 -25.41 -4.62 -16.32
CA ASN A 373 -25.40 -3.50 -15.38
C ASN A 373 -25.21 -2.17 -16.13
N LYS A 374 -25.91 -1.14 -15.66
CA LYS A 374 -25.75 0.23 -16.17
C LYS A 374 -24.73 1.03 -15.38
N ASP A 375 -24.42 0.59 -14.17
CA ASP A 375 -23.48 1.25 -13.26
C ASP A 375 -22.48 0.26 -12.67
N TYR A 376 -21.21 0.49 -12.97
CA TYR A 376 -20.10 -0.33 -12.53
C TYR A 376 -19.22 0.37 -11.48
N ARG A 377 -19.56 1.59 -11.04
CA ARG A 377 -18.71 2.41 -10.17
C ARG A 377 -18.35 1.71 -8.87
N ASP A 378 -19.30 1.01 -8.27
CA ASP A 378 -19.14 0.30 -7.00
C ASP A 378 -18.92 -1.21 -7.17
N TRP A 379 -18.23 -1.62 -8.25
CA TRP A 379 -17.87 -3.00 -8.49
C TRP A 379 -16.36 -3.20 -8.47
N PHE A 380 -15.89 -4.08 -7.57
CA PHE A 380 -14.52 -4.57 -7.54
C PHE A 380 -14.46 -6.03 -7.92
N ILE A 381 -13.47 -6.40 -8.74
CA ILE A 381 -13.02 -7.78 -8.93
C ILE A 381 -11.65 -7.88 -8.27
N LEU A 382 -11.59 -8.63 -7.18
CA LEU A 382 -10.36 -8.81 -6.40
C LEU A 382 -9.76 -10.16 -6.71
N VAL A 383 -8.49 -10.16 -7.10
CA VAL A 383 -7.73 -11.36 -7.45
C VAL A 383 -6.52 -11.55 -6.55
N ARG A 384 -6.00 -12.78 -6.46
CA ARG A 384 -4.84 -13.09 -5.61
C ARG A 384 -3.52 -12.66 -6.24
N THR A 385 -3.37 -12.82 -7.56
CA THR A 385 -2.11 -12.64 -8.28
C THR A 385 -2.26 -11.68 -9.46
N ASN A 386 -1.14 -11.12 -9.92
CA ASN A 386 -1.12 -10.31 -11.14
C ASN A 386 -1.51 -11.14 -12.39
N LYS A 387 -1.14 -12.44 -12.44
CA LYS A 387 -1.57 -13.33 -13.51
C LYS A 387 -3.10 -13.38 -13.61
N GLU A 388 -3.78 -13.62 -12.48
CA GLU A 388 -5.25 -13.63 -12.44
C GLU A 388 -5.86 -12.26 -12.78
N LEU A 389 -5.15 -11.16 -12.46
CA LEU A 389 -5.59 -9.81 -12.84
C LEU A 389 -5.64 -9.64 -14.35
N PHE A 390 -4.60 -10.06 -15.06
CA PHE A 390 -4.57 -9.99 -16.52
C PHE A 390 -5.60 -10.93 -17.16
N GLU A 391 -5.73 -12.17 -16.68
CA GLU A 391 -6.77 -13.10 -17.13
C GLU A 391 -8.17 -12.51 -16.98
N MET A 392 -8.42 -11.80 -15.89
CA MET A 392 -9.72 -11.18 -15.63
C MET A 392 -9.96 -9.96 -16.52
N ALA A 393 -8.92 -9.15 -16.77
CA ALA A 393 -8.96 -8.03 -17.69
C ALA A 393 -9.32 -8.50 -19.11
N ASP A 394 -8.66 -9.56 -19.61
CA ASP A 394 -8.95 -10.15 -20.93
C ASP A 394 -10.39 -10.65 -21.04
N ARG A 395 -10.91 -11.30 -19.99
CA ARG A 395 -12.32 -11.76 -19.96
C ARG A 395 -13.31 -10.60 -19.99
N CYS A 396 -13.05 -9.53 -19.22
CA CYS A 396 -13.88 -8.33 -19.24
C CYS A 396 -13.86 -7.68 -20.63
N GLN A 397 -12.71 -7.64 -21.30
CA GLN A 397 -12.58 -7.13 -22.66
C GLN A 397 -13.38 -7.96 -23.65
N GLN A 398 -13.27 -9.29 -23.62
CA GLN A 398 -14.03 -10.20 -24.49
C GLN A 398 -15.54 -10.06 -24.33
N LEU A 399 -16.00 -9.74 -23.12
CA LEU A 399 -17.42 -9.56 -22.79
C LEU A 399 -17.89 -8.11 -22.91
N ASN A 400 -17.04 -7.19 -23.38
CA ASN A 400 -17.32 -5.75 -23.46
C ASN A 400 -17.76 -5.13 -22.11
N ILE A 401 -17.21 -5.62 -21.00
CA ILE A 401 -17.41 -5.04 -19.67
C ILE A 401 -16.35 -3.96 -19.48
N PRO A 402 -16.73 -2.70 -19.25
CA PRO A 402 -15.74 -1.63 -19.01
C PRO A 402 -15.00 -1.89 -17.70
N TYR A 403 -13.67 -1.83 -17.75
CA TYR A 403 -12.82 -2.07 -16.58
C TYR A 403 -11.63 -1.11 -16.50
N THR A 404 -11.06 -1.00 -15.33
CA THR A 404 -9.76 -0.38 -15.08
C THR A 404 -8.96 -1.20 -14.05
N SER A 405 -7.65 -1.19 -14.20
CA SER A 405 -6.73 -1.73 -13.19
C SER A 405 -5.63 -0.71 -12.92
N PHE A 406 -5.12 -0.66 -11.69
CA PHE A 406 -4.06 0.28 -11.32
C PHE A 406 -3.25 -0.22 -10.12
N LYS A 407 -2.01 0.24 -10.02
CA LYS A 407 -1.17 0.13 -8.82
C LYS A 407 -1.35 1.41 -8.00
N ARG A 408 -1.31 1.29 -6.67
CA ARG A 408 -1.46 2.45 -5.77
C ARG A 408 -0.14 3.13 -5.41
N GLU A 409 0.97 2.46 -5.63
CA GLU A 409 2.30 3.00 -5.32
C GLU A 409 2.53 4.30 -6.11
N GLY A 410 2.89 5.37 -5.40
CA GLY A 410 3.09 6.70 -5.99
C GLY A 410 1.83 7.49 -6.37
N MET A 411 0.64 6.91 -6.24
CA MET A 411 -0.61 7.57 -6.63
C MET A 411 -1.06 8.57 -5.55
N SER A 412 -1.47 9.77 -5.97
CA SER A 412 -2.11 10.76 -5.10
C SER A 412 -3.54 10.36 -4.73
N TYR A 413 -4.06 10.93 -3.65
CA TYR A 413 -5.46 10.73 -3.25
C TYR A 413 -6.45 11.20 -4.32
N THR A 414 -6.15 12.34 -4.95
CA THR A 414 -6.97 12.90 -6.03
C THR A 414 -7.02 11.96 -7.24
N GLU A 415 -5.88 11.41 -7.67
CA GLU A 415 -5.82 10.46 -8.79
C GLU A 415 -6.54 9.16 -8.45
N LEU A 416 -6.35 8.64 -7.23
CA LEU A 416 -7.06 7.46 -6.75
C LEU A 416 -8.57 7.66 -6.82
N ASN A 417 -9.09 8.78 -6.32
CA ASN A 417 -10.52 9.07 -6.34
C ASN A 417 -11.06 9.25 -7.76
N LYS A 418 -10.29 9.86 -8.68
CA LYS A 418 -10.67 9.93 -10.09
C LYS A 418 -10.84 8.53 -10.68
N ARG A 419 -9.91 7.61 -10.43
CA ARG A 419 -10.00 6.21 -10.93
C ARG A 419 -11.16 5.45 -10.29
N LEU A 420 -11.40 5.63 -9.00
CA LEU A 420 -12.52 5.02 -8.31
C LEU A 420 -13.88 5.53 -8.81
N ALA A 421 -13.97 6.79 -9.22
CA ALA A 421 -15.19 7.41 -9.73
C ALA A 421 -15.56 6.99 -11.17
N LEU A 422 -14.66 6.36 -11.92
CA LEU A 422 -14.94 5.90 -13.28
C LEU A 422 -16.09 4.89 -13.29
N ASN A 423 -17.01 5.00 -14.27
CA ASN A 423 -18.08 4.02 -14.45
C ASN A 423 -17.56 2.75 -15.15
N CYS A 424 -16.73 2.01 -14.45
CA CYS A 424 -16.16 0.75 -14.87
C CYS A 424 -15.86 -0.14 -13.67
N VAL A 425 -15.68 -1.43 -13.90
CA VAL A 425 -15.26 -2.40 -12.88
C VAL A 425 -13.78 -2.17 -12.55
N LYS A 426 -13.43 -2.14 -11.26
CA LYS A 426 -12.03 -2.05 -10.82
C LYS A 426 -11.48 -3.46 -10.57
N ILE A 427 -10.52 -3.87 -11.39
CA ILE A 427 -9.84 -5.15 -11.24
C ILE A 427 -8.53 -4.91 -10.48
N LEU A 428 -8.43 -5.44 -9.26
CA LEU A 428 -7.33 -5.18 -8.35
C LEU A 428 -6.84 -6.49 -7.73
N THR A 429 -5.57 -6.52 -7.35
CA THR A 429 -5.16 -7.56 -6.39
C THR A 429 -5.73 -7.25 -5.01
N VAL A 430 -5.93 -8.26 -4.17
CA VAL A 430 -6.37 -8.04 -2.77
C VAL A 430 -5.42 -7.08 -2.04
N HIS A 431 -4.12 -7.18 -2.28
CA HIS A 431 -3.13 -6.26 -1.69
C HIS A 431 -3.36 -4.81 -2.12
N THR A 432 -3.60 -4.57 -3.40
CA THR A 432 -3.89 -3.21 -3.92
C THR A 432 -5.20 -2.65 -3.35
N SER A 433 -6.18 -3.51 -3.06
CA SER A 433 -7.48 -3.09 -2.53
C SER A 433 -7.48 -2.74 -1.03
N LYS A 434 -6.38 -3.01 -0.30
CA LYS A 434 -6.30 -2.68 1.14
C LYS A 434 -6.57 -1.18 1.35
N GLY A 435 -7.47 -0.85 2.28
CA GLY A 435 -7.93 0.52 2.53
C GLY A 435 -9.02 1.02 1.58
N LEU A 436 -9.37 0.27 0.51
CA LEU A 436 -10.50 0.58 -0.36
C LEU A 436 -11.74 -0.23 0.04
N GLU A 437 -12.89 0.13 -0.56
CA GLU A 437 -14.16 -0.58 -0.36
C GLU A 437 -15.10 -0.36 -1.55
N ALA A 438 -16.02 -1.28 -1.76
CA ALA A 438 -17.06 -1.18 -2.79
C ALA A 438 -18.35 -1.85 -2.29
N ASP A 439 -19.49 -1.44 -2.83
CA ASP A 439 -20.78 -2.11 -2.51
C ASP A 439 -20.76 -3.58 -2.97
N ASN A 440 -20.15 -3.86 -4.10
CA ASN A 440 -20.15 -5.16 -4.73
C ASN A 440 -18.71 -5.65 -4.97
N VAL A 441 -18.38 -6.83 -4.47
CA VAL A 441 -17.06 -7.43 -4.63
C VAL A 441 -17.18 -8.85 -5.16
N ILE A 442 -16.43 -9.14 -6.21
CA ILE A 442 -16.15 -10.49 -6.67
C ILE A 442 -14.73 -10.84 -6.22
N LEU A 443 -14.60 -11.82 -5.34
CA LEU A 443 -13.32 -12.34 -4.89
C LEU A 443 -13.01 -13.61 -5.68
N TYR A 444 -12.03 -13.54 -6.57
CA TYR A 444 -11.65 -14.61 -7.49
C TYR A 444 -10.23 -15.11 -7.21
N GLY A 445 -10.09 -16.40 -6.95
CA GLY A 445 -8.78 -17.02 -6.69
C GLY A 445 -8.88 -18.32 -5.92
N ASN A 446 -7.76 -18.91 -5.58
CA ASN A 446 -7.68 -20.09 -4.73
C ASN A 446 -7.44 -19.61 -3.29
N PHE A 447 -8.51 -19.38 -2.55
CA PHE A 447 -8.44 -18.92 -1.16
C PHE A 447 -8.67 -20.10 -0.18
N PRO A 448 -8.12 -20.05 1.04
CA PRO A 448 -8.20 -21.17 1.99
C PRO A 448 -9.55 -21.25 2.73
N LEU A 449 -10.67 -21.18 2.00
CA LEU A 449 -12.01 -21.21 2.60
C LEU A 449 -12.30 -22.51 3.32
N ASN A 450 -11.90 -23.65 2.72
CA ASN A 450 -12.14 -25.00 3.21
C ASN A 450 -10.83 -25.80 3.39
N VAL A 451 -9.70 -25.12 3.60
CA VAL A 451 -8.42 -25.80 3.78
C VAL A 451 -8.34 -26.35 5.21
N PRO A 452 -8.05 -27.63 5.39
CA PRO A 452 -7.90 -28.22 6.73
C PRO A 452 -6.86 -27.48 7.57
N TYR A 453 -7.13 -27.37 8.86
CA TYR A 453 -6.32 -26.64 9.86
C TYR A 453 -4.82 -27.01 9.86
N TYR A 454 -4.46 -28.26 9.59
CA TYR A 454 -3.07 -28.72 9.56
C TYR A 454 -2.23 -28.15 8.40
N ARG A 455 -2.86 -27.55 7.39
CA ARG A 455 -2.16 -26.77 6.36
C ARG A 455 -2.14 -25.31 6.79
N LYS A 456 -1.21 -24.97 7.68
CA LYS A 456 -1.02 -23.60 8.20
C LYS A 456 -0.80 -22.63 7.03
N ASN A 457 -1.78 -21.78 6.82
CA ASN A 457 -1.71 -20.71 5.82
C ASN A 457 -2.38 -19.44 6.35
N ASP A 458 -1.86 -18.98 7.50
CA ASP A 458 -2.41 -17.85 8.22
C ASP A 458 -2.35 -16.56 7.39
N ASP A 459 -1.28 -16.38 6.60
CA ASP A 459 -1.14 -15.21 5.75
C ASP A 459 -2.21 -15.19 4.64
N GLU A 460 -2.48 -16.34 4.00
CA GLU A 460 -3.54 -16.41 2.98
C GLU A 460 -4.95 -16.24 3.58
N ARG A 461 -5.17 -16.65 4.84
CA ARG A 461 -6.43 -16.36 5.55
C ARG A 461 -6.59 -14.88 5.82
N LYS A 462 -5.52 -14.18 6.18
CA LYS A 462 -5.53 -12.72 6.32
C LYS A 462 -5.78 -12.02 4.98
N VAL A 463 -5.14 -12.48 3.91
CA VAL A 463 -5.41 -11.97 2.55
C VAL A 463 -6.88 -12.17 2.19
N MET A 464 -7.44 -13.35 2.44
CA MET A 464 -8.86 -13.62 2.22
C MET A 464 -9.76 -12.73 3.08
N TYR A 465 -9.44 -12.54 4.37
CA TYR A 465 -10.14 -11.63 5.27
C TYR A 465 -10.16 -10.19 4.73
N VAL A 466 -9.01 -9.70 4.25
CA VAL A 466 -8.93 -8.38 3.61
C VAL A 466 -9.85 -8.32 2.39
N GLY A 467 -9.82 -9.31 1.51
CA GLY A 467 -10.68 -9.36 0.32
C GLY A 467 -12.16 -9.35 0.67
N ILE A 468 -12.61 -10.18 1.61
CA ILE A 468 -13.99 -10.24 2.10
C ILE A 468 -14.44 -8.90 2.65
N THR A 469 -13.63 -8.26 3.49
CA THR A 469 -13.99 -7.00 4.17
C THR A 469 -13.94 -5.77 3.27
N ARG A 470 -13.64 -5.93 1.97
CA ARG A 470 -13.81 -4.84 0.99
C ARG A 470 -15.27 -4.67 0.55
N ALA A 471 -16.10 -5.71 0.65
CA ALA A 471 -17.50 -5.67 0.26
C ALA A 471 -18.36 -4.98 1.34
N ARG A 472 -19.14 -3.98 0.94
CA ARG A 472 -20.13 -3.37 1.84
C ARG A 472 -21.44 -4.17 1.86
N LYS A 473 -21.98 -4.53 0.70
CA LYS A 473 -23.31 -5.13 0.54
C LYS A 473 -23.31 -6.53 -0.08
N ASN A 474 -22.60 -6.70 -1.18
CA ASN A 474 -22.63 -7.95 -1.94
C ASN A 474 -21.22 -8.52 -2.12
N LEU A 475 -21.05 -9.79 -1.77
CA LEU A 475 -19.81 -10.53 -1.92
C LEU A 475 -20.06 -11.83 -2.69
N ILE A 476 -19.38 -11.99 -3.82
CA ILE A 476 -19.35 -13.24 -4.59
C ILE A 476 -17.94 -13.80 -4.47
N ILE A 477 -17.83 -15.00 -3.93
CA ILE A 477 -16.53 -15.72 -3.85
C ILE A 477 -16.53 -16.82 -4.92
N LEU A 478 -15.54 -16.78 -5.78
CA LEU A 478 -15.26 -17.76 -6.81
C LEU A 478 -13.94 -18.48 -6.46
N ASN A 479 -14.06 -19.64 -5.82
CA ASN A 479 -12.96 -20.39 -5.22
C ASN A 479 -12.82 -21.80 -5.80
#